data_28c783bcab12a667c3c75b85e3f5eccb
#
_entry.id   28c783bcab12a667c3c75b85e3f5eccb
#
_cell.length_a   1.000
_cell.length_b   1.000
_cell.length_c   1.000
_cell.angle_alpha   90.00
_cell.angle_beta   90.00
_cell.angle_gamma   90.00
#
_symmetry.space_group_name_H-M   'P 1'
#
loop_
_entity.id
_entity.type
_entity.pdbx_description
1 polymer ?
#
loop_
_entity_poly.entity_id
_entity_poly.type
_entity_poly.pdbx_seq_one_letter_code
_entity_poly.pdbx_strand_id
1 'polypeptide(L)'
;MATITPVFKDGKRDNVTCYSPISKLSCVSKIFEHVIYKKLFFLTKSWISPNQHGFFSGRSTITNLTVFSEYCLSALEHGSQVEEVYTDFSKAFDKLSHTILFSKLQQFGFHSNFLKWIKSYLSNRVCKVVVEEFESRPYVQTSGVPQGSVLGPLFFNLFINDISLCFKNSKFLLYADDLKIYLRTDRVIAGLF
;
A
#
# COMPACT_ATOMS: atom_id res chain seq x y z
N MET A 1 12.52 21.20 3.22
CA MET A 1 11.81 21.15 1.93
C MET A 1 12.19 19.84 1.25
N ALA A 2 11.22 19.07 0.76
CA ALA A 2 11.45 17.82 0.07
C ALA A 2 11.47 18.03 -1.45
N THR A 3 12.39 17.34 -2.14
CA THR A 3 12.45 17.37 -3.61
C THR A 3 11.72 16.16 -4.17
N ILE A 4 10.81 16.41 -5.10
CA ILE A 4 10.06 15.39 -5.84
C ILE A 4 10.63 15.29 -7.25
N THR A 5 11.01 14.09 -7.65
CA THR A 5 11.40 13.79 -9.03
C THR A 5 10.31 12.96 -9.67
N PRO A 6 9.67 13.43 -10.74
CA PRO A 6 8.71 12.63 -11.48
C PRO A 6 9.44 11.53 -12.26
N VAL A 7 9.02 10.28 -12.04
CA VAL A 7 9.54 9.12 -12.77
C VAL A 7 8.45 8.64 -13.70
N PHE A 8 8.76 8.59 -15.00
CA PHE A 8 7.84 8.11 -16.02
C PHE A 8 7.47 6.64 -15.77
N LYS A 9 6.19 6.32 -15.82
CA LYS A 9 5.67 4.96 -15.71
C LYS A 9 5.36 4.38 -17.09
N ASP A 10 4.34 4.93 -17.73
CA ASP A 10 3.81 4.49 -19.00
C ASP A 10 2.95 5.58 -19.65
N GLY A 11 2.48 5.35 -20.88
CA GLY A 11 1.58 6.25 -21.59
C GLY A 11 2.28 7.40 -22.33
N LYS A 12 1.65 8.57 -22.35
CA LYS A 12 2.18 9.75 -23.03
C LYS A 12 3.08 10.57 -22.11
N ARG A 13 4.25 10.96 -22.60
CA ARG A 13 5.25 11.73 -21.83
C ARG A 13 4.85 13.17 -21.52
N ASP A 14 3.92 13.72 -22.26
CA ASP A 14 3.33 15.05 -22.06
C ASP A 14 2.21 15.08 -21.00
N ASN A 15 1.80 13.89 -20.52
CA ASN A 15 0.76 13.77 -19.52
C ASN A 15 1.36 13.55 -18.12
N VAL A 16 1.14 14.49 -17.21
CA VAL A 16 1.63 14.43 -15.83
C VAL A 16 1.10 13.24 -15.02
N THR A 17 -0.06 12.69 -15.40
CA THR A 17 -0.63 11.49 -14.75
C THR A 17 0.15 10.23 -15.01
N CYS A 18 1.00 10.22 -16.03
CA CYS A 18 1.89 9.12 -16.42
C CYS A 18 3.20 9.07 -15.61
N TYR A 19 3.32 9.88 -14.58
CA TYR A 19 4.52 9.95 -13.74
C TYR A 19 4.23 9.62 -12.27
N SER A 20 5.19 8.96 -11.64
CA SER A 20 5.20 8.74 -10.17
C SER A 20 6.03 9.82 -9.49
N PRO A 21 5.50 10.50 -8.45
CA PRO A 21 6.22 11.55 -7.73
C PRO A 21 7.16 10.94 -6.66
N ILE A 22 8.39 10.66 -7.04
CA ILE A 22 9.36 10.06 -6.10
C ILE A 22 10.01 11.15 -5.24
N SER A 23 9.87 11.02 -3.92
CA SER A 23 10.50 11.91 -2.94
C SER A 23 11.99 11.58 -2.77
N LYS A 24 12.87 12.54 -3.06
CA LYS A 24 14.29 12.42 -2.72
C LYS A 24 14.49 12.71 -1.23
N LEU A 25 14.80 11.68 -0.47
CA LEU A 25 15.14 11.78 0.95
C LEU A 25 16.66 11.73 1.11
N SER A 26 17.19 12.48 2.10
CA SER A 26 18.60 12.41 2.43
C SER A 26 18.99 11.03 3.01
N CYS A 27 20.25 10.65 2.87
CA CYS A 27 20.75 9.40 3.44
C CYS A 27 20.55 9.34 4.97
N VAL A 28 20.73 10.46 5.65
CA VAL A 28 20.52 10.57 7.11
C VAL A 28 19.05 10.29 7.45
N SER A 29 18.11 10.88 6.70
CA SER A 29 16.66 10.62 6.89
C SER A 29 16.34 9.13 6.70
N LYS A 30 16.91 8.50 5.68
CA LYS A 30 16.69 7.06 5.41
C LYS A 30 17.25 6.17 6.52
N ILE A 31 18.43 6.48 7.05
CA ILE A 31 19.01 5.75 8.19
C ILE A 31 18.10 5.87 9.41
N PHE A 32 17.65 7.08 9.72
CA PHE A 32 16.72 7.31 10.82
C PHE A 32 15.39 6.56 10.64
N GLU A 33 14.81 6.61 9.44
CA GLU A 33 13.61 5.86 9.12
C GLU A 33 13.82 4.35 9.28
N HIS A 34 14.98 3.80 8.90
CA HIS A 34 15.28 2.38 9.09
C HIS A 34 15.31 1.96 10.55
N VAL A 35 15.85 2.80 11.45
CA VAL A 35 15.87 2.52 12.90
C VAL A 35 14.44 2.46 13.44
N ILE A 36 13.60 3.40 13.03
CA ILE A 36 12.19 3.45 13.44
C ILE A 36 11.41 2.30 12.82
N TYR A 37 11.62 2.03 11.53
CA TYR A 37 10.97 0.93 10.81
C TYR A 37 11.15 -0.41 11.51
N LYS A 38 12.38 -0.76 11.89
CA LYS A 38 12.67 -2.03 12.57
C LYS A 38 11.83 -2.20 13.85
N LYS A 39 11.78 -1.16 14.68
CA LYS A 39 11.00 -1.17 15.92
C LYS A 39 9.50 -1.20 15.64
N LEU A 40 9.04 -0.35 14.73
CA LEU A 40 7.63 -0.23 14.39
C LEU A 40 7.11 -1.53 13.75
N PHE A 41 7.84 -2.08 12.79
CA PHE A 41 7.49 -3.34 12.15
C PHE A 41 7.42 -4.49 13.17
N PHE A 42 8.39 -4.59 14.08
CA PHE A 42 8.36 -5.62 15.13
C PHE A 42 7.09 -5.54 15.98
N LEU A 43 6.65 -4.33 16.33
CA LEU A 43 5.44 -4.10 17.13
C LEU A 43 4.14 -4.36 16.35
N THR A 44 4.15 -4.13 15.03
CA THR A 44 2.90 -4.12 14.22
C THR A 44 2.74 -5.33 13.31
N LYS A 45 3.78 -6.13 13.10
CA LYS A 45 3.76 -7.25 12.16
C LYS A 45 2.64 -8.26 12.41
N SER A 46 2.25 -8.47 13.68
CA SER A 46 1.15 -9.36 14.05
C SER A 46 -0.24 -8.77 13.78
N TRP A 47 -0.33 -7.47 13.57
CA TRP A 47 -1.59 -6.78 13.26
C TRP A 47 -1.88 -6.77 11.76
N ILE A 48 -0.83 -6.80 10.94
CA ILE A 48 -0.98 -6.77 9.48
C ILE A 48 -1.55 -8.11 9.01
N SER A 49 -2.62 -8.03 8.25
CA SER A 49 -3.33 -9.19 7.69
C SER A 49 -2.38 -10.21 7.06
N PRO A 50 -2.59 -11.51 7.29
CA PRO A 50 -1.84 -12.56 6.61
C PRO A 50 -1.99 -12.50 5.09
N ASN A 51 -3.05 -11.88 4.59
CA ASN A 51 -3.34 -11.72 3.17
C ASN A 51 -2.57 -10.57 2.49
N GLN A 52 -1.86 -9.70 3.25
CA GLN A 52 -0.98 -8.67 2.69
C GLN A 52 0.41 -9.24 2.45
N HIS A 53 0.83 -9.31 1.18
CA HIS A 53 2.14 -9.84 0.79
C HIS A 53 3.12 -8.74 0.36
N GLY A 54 2.65 -7.54 0.06
CA GLY A 54 3.50 -6.41 -0.31
C GLY A 54 4.16 -5.74 0.88
N PHE A 55 5.42 -5.36 0.75
CA PHE A 55 6.20 -4.65 1.77
C PHE A 55 6.23 -5.32 3.14
N PHE A 56 6.12 -6.64 3.17
CA PHE A 56 6.18 -7.44 4.39
C PHE A 56 7.34 -8.42 4.32
N SER A 57 8.24 -8.37 5.30
CA SER A 57 9.41 -9.25 5.34
C SER A 57 8.99 -10.73 5.40
N GLY A 58 9.58 -11.55 4.53
CA GLY A 58 9.26 -12.98 4.40
C GLY A 58 8.06 -13.28 3.50
N ARG A 59 7.42 -12.26 2.89
CA ARG A 59 6.36 -12.42 1.89
C ARG A 59 6.80 -11.83 0.55
N SER A 60 6.22 -12.30 -0.55
CA SER A 60 6.59 -11.93 -1.91
C SER A 60 5.42 -12.11 -2.87
N THR A 61 5.60 -11.73 -4.13
CA THR A 61 4.67 -12.07 -5.22
C THR A 61 4.49 -13.56 -5.36
N ILE A 62 5.57 -14.34 -5.17
CA ILE A 62 5.52 -15.81 -5.22
C ILE A 62 4.61 -16.35 -4.12
N THR A 63 4.78 -15.92 -2.87
CA THR A 63 3.91 -16.39 -1.77
C THR A 63 2.45 -15.98 -1.96
N ASN A 64 2.18 -14.80 -2.55
CA ASN A 64 0.83 -14.37 -2.91
C ASN A 64 0.21 -15.28 -3.97
N LEU A 65 0.95 -15.55 -5.05
CA LEU A 65 0.51 -16.43 -6.12
C LEU A 65 0.33 -17.88 -5.66
N THR A 66 1.21 -18.38 -4.79
CA THR A 66 1.10 -19.74 -4.24
C THR A 66 -0.22 -19.93 -3.50
N VAL A 67 -0.58 -18.99 -2.61
CA VAL A 67 -1.87 -19.06 -1.87
C VAL A 67 -3.06 -19.06 -2.83
N PHE A 68 -3.00 -18.23 -3.87
CA PHE A 68 -4.08 -18.19 -4.87
C PHE A 68 -4.15 -19.47 -5.71
N SER A 69 -3.00 -19.97 -6.18
CA SER A 69 -2.93 -21.20 -6.98
C SER A 69 -3.43 -22.42 -6.20
N GLU A 70 -3.06 -22.53 -4.92
CA GLU A 70 -3.55 -23.59 -4.03
C GLU A 70 -5.08 -23.55 -3.92
N TYR A 71 -5.64 -22.35 -3.76
CA TYR A 71 -7.09 -22.18 -3.73
C TYR A 71 -7.76 -22.62 -5.04
N CYS A 72 -7.21 -22.22 -6.19
CA CYS A 72 -7.72 -22.61 -7.51
C CYS A 72 -7.67 -24.13 -7.73
N LEU A 73 -6.54 -24.77 -7.39
CA LEU A 73 -6.39 -26.22 -7.50
C LEU A 73 -7.42 -26.94 -6.64
N SER A 74 -7.58 -26.52 -5.39
CA SER A 74 -8.60 -27.08 -4.49
C SER A 74 -10.02 -26.92 -5.04
N ALA A 75 -10.33 -25.78 -5.65
CA ALA A 75 -11.64 -25.58 -6.28
C ALA A 75 -11.87 -26.55 -7.46
N LEU A 76 -10.85 -26.73 -8.31
CA LEU A 76 -10.90 -27.64 -9.46
C LEU A 76 -11.08 -29.10 -9.04
N GLU A 77 -10.37 -29.56 -8.00
CA GLU A 77 -10.52 -30.90 -7.45
C GLU A 77 -11.95 -31.22 -7.01
N HIS A 78 -12.69 -30.20 -6.56
CA HIS A 78 -14.09 -30.32 -6.17
C HIS A 78 -15.08 -29.99 -7.31
N GLY A 79 -14.59 -29.84 -8.53
CA GLY A 79 -15.44 -29.55 -9.70
C GLY A 79 -16.05 -28.15 -9.72
N SER A 80 -15.55 -27.24 -8.90
CA SER A 80 -16.01 -25.84 -8.81
C SER A 80 -15.23 -24.90 -9.72
N GLN A 81 -15.74 -23.69 -9.88
CA GLN A 81 -15.07 -22.57 -10.57
C GLN A 81 -14.55 -21.57 -9.54
N VAL A 82 -13.60 -20.73 -9.94
CA VAL A 82 -13.15 -19.57 -9.17
C VAL A 82 -13.41 -18.32 -9.98
N GLU A 83 -14.20 -17.44 -9.43
CA GLU A 83 -14.37 -16.08 -9.95
C GLU A 83 -13.40 -15.17 -9.24
N GLU A 84 -12.75 -14.27 -9.99
CA GLU A 84 -11.78 -13.34 -9.45
C GLU A 84 -11.96 -11.94 -10.01
N VAL A 85 -11.67 -10.94 -9.18
CA VAL A 85 -11.65 -9.52 -9.55
C VAL A 85 -10.34 -8.93 -9.09
N TYR A 86 -9.62 -8.30 -10.02
CA TYR A 86 -8.45 -7.49 -9.74
C TYR A 86 -8.84 -6.03 -9.69
N THR A 87 -8.39 -5.33 -8.66
CA THR A 87 -8.60 -3.90 -8.51
C THR A 87 -7.28 -3.21 -8.17
N ASP A 88 -7.13 -1.98 -8.65
CA ASP A 88 -6.01 -1.09 -8.33
C ASP A 88 -6.51 0.19 -7.66
N PHE A 89 -5.85 0.62 -6.60
CA PHE A 89 -6.18 1.88 -5.95
C PHE A 89 -5.44 3.03 -6.65
N SER A 90 -6.19 3.87 -7.35
CA SER A 90 -5.61 5.02 -8.05
C SER A 90 -4.85 5.94 -7.08
N LYS A 91 -3.52 6.03 -7.26
CA LYS A 91 -2.61 6.85 -6.44
C LYS A 91 -2.71 6.54 -4.94
N ALA A 92 -2.75 5.25 -4.58
CA ALA A 92 -2.96 4.75 -3.22
C ALA A 92 -2.07 5.43 -2.17
N PHE A 93 -0.77 5.50 -2.44
CA PHE A 93 0.21 6.11 -1.54
C PHE A 93 0.06 7.64 -1.44
N ASP A 94 -0.35 8.32 -2.51
CA ASP A 94 -0.49 9.77 -2.54
C ASP A 94 -1.80 10.26 -1.90
N LYS A 95 -2.84 9.42 -1.95
CA LYS A 95 -4.18 9.73 -1.43
C LYS A 95 -4.43 9.24 -0.01
N LEU A 96 -3.47 8.60 0.64
CA LEU A 96 -3.60 8.15 2.02
C LEU A 96 -3.96 9.32 2.94
N SER A 97 -5.11 9.25 3.60
CA SER A 97 -5.58 10.28 4.52
C SER A 97 -4.80 10.23 5.83
N HIS A 98 -4.12 11.33 6.17
CA HIS A 98 -3.38 11.45 7.43
C HIS A 98 -4.31 11.32 8.64
N THR A 99 -5.50 11.93 8.59
CA THR A 99 -6.48 11.89 9.69
C THR A 99 -6.91 10.46 9.99
N ILE A 100 -7.23 9.69 8.94
CA ILE A 100 -7.64 8.28 9.09
C ILE A 100 -6.46 7.43 9.59
N LEU A 101 -5.26 7.63 9.05
CA LEU A 101 -4.06 6.93 9.52
C LEU A 101 -3.83 7.18 11.01
N PHE A 102 -3.90 8.43 11.46
CA PHE A 102 -3.70 8.78 12.88
C PHE A 102 -4.75 8.14 13.78
N SER A 103 -6.02 8.16 13.37
CA SER A 103 -7.09 7.50 14.11
C SER A 103 -6.83 5.98 14.25
N LYS A 104 -6.43 5.31 13.17
CA LYS A 104 -6.07 3.88 13.20
C LYS A 104 -4.86 3.61 14.09
N LEU A 105 -3.79 4.40 14.01
CA LEU A 105 -2.62 4.26 14.86
C LEU A 105 -2.95 4.49 16.34
N GLN A 106 -3.87 5.41 16.64
CA GLN A 106 -4.36 5.61 18.00
C GLN A 106 -5.14 4.41 18.53
N GLN A 107 -5.99 3.81 17.70
CA GLN A 107 -6.72 2.58 18.03
C GLN A 107 -5.77 1.39 18.27
N PHE A 108 -4.64 1.35 17.60
CA PHE A 108 -3.58 0.37 17.83
C PHE A 108 -2.81 0.59 19.16
N GLY A 109 -3.15 1.63 19.93
CA GLY A 109 -2.57 1.89 21.24
C GLY A 109 -1.20 2.56 21.22
N PHE A 110 -0.81 3.20 20.13
CA PHE A 110 0.44 3.95 20.09
C PHE A 110 0.42 5.15 21.05
N HIS A 111 1.51 5.31 21.78
CA HIS A 111 1.67 6.41 22.73
C HIS A 111 1.59 7.79 22.05
N SER A 112 0.98 8.77 22.74
CA SER A 112 0.70 10.11 22.22
C SER A 112 1.94 10.83 21.64
N ASN A 113 3.11 10.67 22.27
CA ASN A 113 4.35 11.30 21.80
C ASN A 113 4.80 10.73 20.45
N PHE A 114 4.60 9.41 20.23
CA PHE A 114 4.90 8.79 18.96
C PHE A 114 3.93 9.25 17.87
N LEU A 115 2.64 9.36 18.19
CA LEU A 115 1.63 9.91 17.26
C LEU A 115 1.92 11.37 16.91
N LYS A 116 2.35 12.21 17.86
CA LYS A 116 2.80 13.58 17.60
C LYS A 116 3.99 13.61 16.64
N TRP A 117 4.94 12.68 16.82
CA TRP A 117 6.09 12.58 15.93
C TRP A 117 5.67 12.17 14.51
N ILE A 118 4.82 11.12 14.35
CA ILE A 118 4.31 10.71 13.02
C ILE A 118 3.55 11.89 12.37
N LYS A 119 2.74 12.62 13.14
CA LYS A 119 2.04 13.80 12.64
C LYS A 119 3.02 14.85 12.12
N SER A 120 4.08 15.15 12.87
CA SER A 120 5.13 16.06 12.41
C SER A 120 5.88 15.56 11.18
N TYR A 121 6.10 14.25 11.08
CA TYR A 121 6.76 13.62 9.92
C TYR A 121 5.95 13.70 8.63
N LEU A 122 4.62 13.54 8.71
CA LEU A 122 3.72 13.51 7.53
C LEU A 122 3.10 14.87 7.21
N SER A 123 2.78 15.69 8.22
CA SER A 123 2.05 16.95 8.01
C SER A 123 2.97 18.11 7.63
N ASN A 124 2.40 19.07 6.90
CA ASN A 124 3.06 20.32 6.52
C ASN A 124 4.37 20.12 5.73
N ARG A 125 4.50 19.02 5.02
CA ARG A 125 5.66 18.79 4.17
C ARG A 125 5.64 19.77 3.00
N VAL A 126 6.61 20.67 2.99
CA VAL A 126 6.85 21.55 1.85
C VAL A 126 7.65 20.80 0.81
N CYS A 127 7.10 20.63 -0.37
CA CYS A 127 7.67 19.93 -1.50
C CYS A 127 7.88 20.85 -2.69
N LYS A 128 8.86 20.54 -3.54
CA LYS A 128 9.02 21.12 -4.88
C LYS A 128 9.29 20.00 -5.89
N VAL A 129 8.75 20.13 -7.08
CA VAL A 129 9.06 19.23 -8.19
C VAL A 129 10.30 19.73 -8.91
N VAL A 130 11.23 18.83 -9.23
CA VAL A 130 12.45 19.14 -9.98
C VAL A 130 12.53 18.21 -11.18
N VAL A 131 12.62 18.81 -12.37
CA VAL A 131 12.80 18.13 -13.65
C VAL A 131 13.99 18.78 -14.34
N GLU A 132 15.07 18.03 -14.48
CA GLU A 132 16.34 18.54 -15.00
C GLU A 132 16.80 19.77 -14.21
N GLU A 133 16.88 20.94 -14.83
CA GLU A 133 17.25 22.22 -14.26
C GLU A 133 16.06 23.08 -13.79
N PHE A 134 14.82 22.63 -14.09
CA PHE A 134 13.60 23.38 -13.74
C PHE A 134 13.02 22.96 -12.40
N GLU A 135 12.59 23.94 -11.63
CA GLU A 135 11.95 23.76 -10.32
C GLU A 135 10.55 24.36 -10.31
N SER A 136 9.61 23.64 -9.71
CA SER A 136 8.27 24.20 -9.45
C SER A 136 8.27 25.20 -8.29
N ARG A 137 7.21 25.95 -8.16
CA ARG A 137 6.91 26.65 -6.90
C ARG A 137 6.75 25.63 -5.77
N PRO A 138 7.18 25.96 -4.53
CA PRO A 138 6.93 25.11 -3.38
C PRO A 138 5.42 24.92 -3.14
N TYR A 139 5.02 23.73 -2.73
CA TYR A 139 3.65 23.40 -2.32
C TYR A 139 3.65 22.55 -1.05
N VAL A 140 2.54 22.57 -0.33
CA VAL A 140 2.37 21.76 0.87
C VAL A 140 1.65 20.46 0.52
N GLN A 141 2.23 19.34 0.88
CA GLN A 141 1.60 18.03 0.75
C GLN A 141 0.61 17.83 1.92
N THR A 142 -0.67 17.59 1.61
CA THR A 142 -1.76 17.47 2.58
C THR A 142 -2.22 16.03 2.82
N SER A 143 -1.81 15.10 1.96
CA SER A 143 -2.15 13.68 2.03
C SER A 143 -1.00 12.82 1.56
N GLY A 144 -1.13 11.51 1.74
CA GLY A 144 -0.18 10.52 1.26
C GLY A 144 1.05 10.36 2.14
N VAL A 145 1.82 9.37 1.78
CA VAL A 145 3.14 9.07 2.37
C VAL A 145 4.22 9.33 1.32
N PRO A 146 5.44 9.74 1.72
CA PRO A 146 6.49 10.02 0.75
C PRO A 146 6.86 8.77 -0.05
N GLN A 147 6.61 8.76 -1.34
CA GLN A 147 7.07 7.68 -2.21
C GLN A 147 8.60 7.65 -2.22
N GLY A 148 9.21 6.51 -1.87
CA GLY A 148 10.65 6.35 -1.68
C GLY A 148 11.12 6.49 -0.24
N SER A 149 10.21 6.70 0.73
CA SER A 149 10.52 6.57 2.16
C SER A 149 10.49 5.10 2.61
N VAL A 150 11.20 4.82 3.70
CA VAL A 150 11.23 3.48 4.32
C VAL A 150 9.95 3.21 5.11
N LEU A 151 9.38 4.25 5.72
CA LEU A 151 8.18 4.14 6.55
C LEU A 151 6.88 4.16 5.75
N GLY A 152 6.87 4.76 4.56
CA GLY A 152 5.67 4.89 3.72
C GLY A 152 4.94 3.58 3.48
N PRO A 153 5.62 2.53 3.02
CA PRO A 153 4.98 1.23 2.80
C PRO A 153 4.38 0.61 4.07
N LEU A 154 5.03 0.75 5.22
CA LEU A 154 4.51 0.25 6.49
C LEU A 154 3.26 1.02 6.93
N PHE A 155 3.26 2.35 6.80
CA PHE A 155 2.08 3.17 7.08
C PHE A 155 0.92 2.83 6.14
N PHE A 156 1.22 2.55 4.88
CA PHE A 156 0.20 2.10 3.93
C PHE A 156 -0.39 0.75 4.36
N ASN A 157 0.44 -0.23 4.70
CA ASN A 157 -0.04 -1.53 5.17
C ASN A 157 -0.92 -1.42 6.43
N LEU A 158 -0.56 -0.56 7.37
CA LEU A 158 -1.38 -0.30 8.56
C LEU A 158 -2.66 0.45 8.23
N PHE A 159 -2.62 1.34 7.23
CA PHE A 159 -3.78 2.11 6.77
C PHE A 159 -4.83 1.22 6.10
N ILE A 160 -4.40 0.31 5.20
CA ILE A 160 -5.31 -0.54 4.42
C ILE A 160 -5.79 -1.79 5.17
N ASN A 161 -5.21 -2.08 6.34
CA ASN A 161 -5.35 -3.35 7.02
C ASN A 161 -6.79 -3.76 7.35
N ASP A 162 -7.66 -2.81 7.65
CA ASP A 162 -9.08 -3.04 7.98
C ASP A 162 -9.95 -3.37 6.76
N ILE A 163 -9.40 -3.32 5.55
CA ILE A 163 -10.09 -3.81 4.35
C ILE A 163 -10.53 -5.27 4.51
N SER A 164 -9.81 -6.04 5.33
CA SER A 164 -10.16 -7.42 5.69
C SER A 164 -11.58 -7.56 6.26
N LEU A 165 -12.10 -6.52 6.89
CA LEU A 165 -13.44 -6.50 7.47
C LEU A 165 -14.54 -6.39 6.41
N CYS A 166 -14.20 -5.97 5.18
CA CYS A 166 -15.15 -5.85 4.07
C CYS A 166 -15.48 -7.19 3.42
N PHE A 167 -14.60 -8.21 3.57
CA PHE A 167 -14.72 -9.49 2.87
C PHE A 167 -15.21 -10.59 3.83
N LYS A 168 -16.55 -10.77 3.90
CA LYS A 168 -17.17 -11.82 4.75
C LYS A 168 -17.32 -13.15 4.03
N ASN A 169 -17.68 -13.12 2.75
CA ASN A 169 -18.02 -14.30 1.96
C ASN A 169 -17.02 -14.61 0.83
N SER A 170 -16.07 -13.73 0.59
CA SER A 170 -15.02 -13.89 -0.39
C SER A 170 -13.65 -13.94 0.26
N LYS A 171 -12.69 -14.53 -0.44
CA LYS A 171 -11.27 -14.43 -0.11
C LYS A 171 -10.69 -13.20 -0.78
N PHE A 172 -9.59 -12.70 -0.22
CA PHE A 172 -8.83 -11.62 -0.84
C PHE A 172 -7.34 -11.81 -0.60
N LEU A 173 -6.55 -11.23 -1.47
CA LEU A 173 -5.10 -11.09 -1.33
C LEU A 173 -4.70 -9.67 -1.70
N LEU A 174 -3.71 -9.15 -1.00
CA LEU A 174 -3.11 -7.86 -1.27
C LEU A 174 -1.64 -8.04 -1.63
N TYR A 175 -1.18 -7.25 -2.59
CA TYR A 175 0.23 -7.00 -2.81
C TYR A 175 0.45 -5.48 -2.88
N ALA A 176 0.79 -4.89 -1.76
CA ALA A 176 0.75 -3.44 -1.55
C ALA A 176 -0.68 -2.88 -1.78
N ASP A 177 -0.86 -2.12 -2.85
CA ASP A 177 -2.13 -1.53 -3.28
C ASP A 177 -2.90 -2.39 -4.30
N ASP A 178 -2.28 -3.42 -4.87
CA ASP A 178 -2.99 -4.38 -5.73
C ASP A 178 -3.88 -5.30 -4.87
N LEU A 179 -5.18 -5.28 -5.14
CA LEU A 179 -6.17 -6.10 -4.45
C LEU A 179 -6.77 -7.13 -5.40
N LYS A 180 -6.67 -8.40 -5.02
CA LYS A 180 -7.35 -9.52 -5.65
C LYS A 180 -8.45 -10.01 -4.73
N ILE A 181 -9.68 -10.08 -5.23
CA ILE A 181 -10.85 -10.65 -4.55
C ILE A 181 -11.23 -11.91 -5.32
N TYR A 182 -11.50 -13.00 -4.65
CA TYR A 182 -11.86 -14.25 -5.31
C TYR A 182 -12.83 -15.08 -4.46
N LEU A 183 -13.64 -15.83 -5.17
CA LEU A 183 -14.70 -16.66 -4.59
C LEU A 183 -14.83 -17.96 -5.39
N ARG A 184 -15.04 -19.05 -4.67
CA ARG A 184 -15.43 -20.33 -5.26
C ARG A 184 -16.92 -20.31 -5.55
N THR A 185 -17.29 -20.69 -6.78
CA THR A 185 -18.68 -20.84 -7.20
C THR A 185 -18.89 -22.26 -7.70
N ASP A 186 -20.07 -22.81 -7.43
CA ASP A 186 -20.45 -24.09 -8.01
C ASP A 186 -20.59 -23.90 -9.53
N ARG A 187 -20.14 -24.89 -10.30
CA ARG A 187 -20.41 -24.89 -11.75
C ARG A 187 -21.93 -24.88 -11.91
N VAL A 188 -22.45 -23.79 -12.44
CA VAL A 188 -23.78 -23.83 -13.07
C VAL A 188 -23.59 -24.75 -14.27
N ILE A 189 -24.02 -25.99 -14.14
CA ILE A 189 -24.19 -26.86 -15.29
C ILE A 189 -25.24 -26.13 -16.12
N ALA A 190 -24.80 -25.41 -17.15
CA ALA A 190 -25.69 -24.87 -18.15
C ALA A 190 -26.45 -26.09 -18.68
N GLY A 191 -27.71 -26.22 -18.24
CA GLY A 191 -28.56 -27.32 -18.59
C GLY A 191 -28.55 -27.46 -20.10
N LEU A 192 -28.30 -28.66 -20.55
CA LEU A 192 -28.60 -29.17 -21.85
C LEU A 192 -29.93 -28.60 -22.35
N PHE A 193 -29.88 -27.73 -23.36
CA PHE A 193 -30.96 -27.52 -24.28
C PHE A 193 -30.54 -27.95 -25.66
#